data_b6807fca23d04204096d5883faae98ef
#
_entry.id   b6807fca23d04204096d5883faae98ef
#
_cell.length_a   1.000
_cell.length_b   1.000
_cell.length_c   1.000
_cell.angle_alpha   90.00
_cell.angle_beta   90.00
_cell.angle_gamma   90.00
#
_symmetry.space_group_name_H-M   'P 1'
#
loop_
_entity.id
_entity.type
_entity.pdbx_description
1 polymer ?
#
loop_
_entity_poly.entity_id
_entity_poly.type
_entity_poly.pdbx_seq_one_letter_code
_entity_poly.pdbx_strand_id
1 'polypeptide(L)'
;QMNDVILGAYHGGLGDNLQFSTLPEEFYKQQGRETYLVDGSNFRNKEIYDLVWGMNPYIKGIKEGSRNAGDLPEYTDKKRTGNWIKDWELVHGLEPVNERPKVYYEPKKFDDLAGHFLVDLSSITINHHNTGYGYDLKEVERTFQNIRTRFAKNIFLSVEFDNYVGEINKFNVNTDGVSKVSSIFNYCDQLNSADGIVCFYSGSMVLATAIQRFNPNL
;
A
#
# COMPACT_ATOMS: atom_id res chain seq x y z
N GLN A 1 -33.63 -5.33 7.00
CA GLN A 1 -32.45 -4.45 6.92
C GLN A 1 -31.23 -5.35 6.83
N MET A 2 -30.45 -5.25 5.77
CA MET A 2 -29.15 -5.92 5.71
C MET A 2 -28.25 -5.28 6.79
N ASN A 3 -27.59 -6.13 7.59
CA ASN A 3 -26.72 -5.63 8.66
C ASN A 3 -25.52 -4.88 8.07
N ASP A 4 -25.09 -3.80 8.73
CA ASP A 4 -23.86 -3.08 8.38
C ASP A 4 -22.64 -4.01 8.36
N VAL A 5 -21.65 -3.65 7.57
CA VAL A 5 -20.34 -4.29 7.59
C VAL A 5 -19.48 -3.61 8.64
N ILE A 6 -18.92 -4.38 9.57
CA ILE A 6 -17.98 -3.90 10.57
C ILE A 6 -16.62 -4.54 10.22
N LEU A 7 -15.77 -3.76 9.57
CA LEU A 7 -14.47 -4.20 9.08
C LEU A 7 -13.40 -4.02 10.16
N GLY A 8 -12.65 -5.08 10.42
CA GLY A 8 -11.52 -5.03 11.35
C GLY A 8 -10.19 -4.96 10.60
N ALA A 9 -9.40 -3.91 10.88
CA ALA A 9 -8.02 -3.78 10.40
C ALA A 9 -7.08 -3.97 11.61
N TYR A 10 -6.47 -5.15 11.74
CA TYR A 10 -5.66 -5.50 12.92
C TYR A 10 -4.16 -5.36 12.69
N HIS A 11 -3.70 -5.45 11.45
CA HIS A 11 -2.31 -5.21 11.08
C HIS A 11 -2.14 -3.74 10.71
N GLY A 12 -1.29 -3.02 11.46
CA GLY A 12 -1.21 -1.56 11.38
C GLY A 12 -0.45 -1.00 10.18
N GLY A 13 0.17 -1.84 9.34
CA GLY A 13 0.97 -1.41 8.20
C GLY A 13 0.16 -0.79 7.07
N LEU A 14 0.81 0.04 6.25
CA LEU A 14 0.18 0.65 5.08
C LEU A 14 -0.33 -0.41 4.11
N GLY A 15 0.51 -1.40 3.75
CA GLY A 15 0.13 -2.48 2.85
C GLY A 15 -1.00 -3.33 3.39
N ASP A 16 -0.99 -3.60 4.71
CA ASP A 16 -2.03 -4.37 5.39
C ASP A 16 -3.40 -3.67 5.32
N ASN A 17 -3.43 -2.36 5.47
CA ASN A 17 -4.66 -1.58 5.37
C ASN A 17 -5.13 -1.44 3.91
N LEU A 18 -4.22 -1.20 2.97
CA LEU A 18 -4.56 -1.00 1.56
C LEU A 18 -5.18 -2.24 0.91
N GLN A 19 -4.83 -3.46 1.34
CA GLN A 19 -5.40 -4.67 0.77
C GLN A 19 -6.92 -4.80 0.97
N PHE A 20 -7.50 -4.11 1.96
CA PHE A 20 -8.94 -4.07 2.23
C PHE A 20 -9.63 -2.84 1.64
N SER A 21 -8.90 -1.95 1.00
CA SER A 21 -9.39 -0.61 0.61
C SER A 21 -10.54 -0.63 -0.40
N THR A 22 -10.71 -1.73 -1.15
CA THR A 22 -11.81 -1.88 -2.11
C THR A 22 -13.11 -2.38 -1.48
N LEU A 23 -13.02 -3.08 -0.35
CA LEU A 23 -14.17 -3.75 0.26
C LEU A 23 -15.34 -2.81 0.59
N PRO A 24 -15.14 -1.61 1.18
CA PRO A 24 -16.25 -0.72 1.51
C PRO A 24 -17.08 -0.31 0.28
N GLU A 25 -16.42 0.02 -0.81
CA GLU A 25 -17.07 0.35 -2.07
C GLU A 25 -17.86 -0.82 -2.63
N GLU A 26 -17.27 -2.01 -2.62
CA GLU A 26 -17.89 -3.21 -3.18
C GLU A 26 -19.06 -3.70 -2.32
N PHE A 27 -18.97 -3.65 -1.00
CA PHE A 27 -20.12 -3.91 -0.13
C PHE A 27 -21.30 -2.97 -0.42
N TYR A 28 -20.99 -1.68 -0.63
CA TYR A 28 -22.02 -0.71 -0.97
C TYR A 28 -22.61 -0.98 -2.37
N LYS A 29 -21.77 -1.17 -3.38
CA LYS A 29 -22.24 -1.33 -4.77
C LYS A 29 -22.96 -2.65 -5.01
N GLN A 30 -22.45 -3.74 -4.47
CA GLN A 30 -22.97 -5.08 -4.75
C GLN A 30 -24.09 -5.51 -3.79
N GLN A 31 -24.07 -5.01 -2.55
CA GLN A 31 -24.99 -5.45 -1.51
C GLN A 31 -25.81 -4.34 -0.86
N GLY A 32 -25.57 -3.07 -1.19
CA GLY A 32 -26.24 -1.93 -0.56
C GLY A 32 -25.94 -1.76 0.93
N ARG A 33 -24.79 -2.28 1.39
CA ARG A 33 -24.40 -2.28 2.81
C ARG A 33 -23.42 -1.15 3.11
N GLU A 34 -23.62 -0.51 4.24
CA GLU A 34 -22.70 0.50 4.76
C GLU A 34 -21.55 -0.17 5.53
N THR A 35 -20.34 0.40 5.43
CA THR A 35 -19.15 -0.11 6.10
C THR A 35 -18.67 0.84 7.17
N TYR A 36 -18.36 0.27 8.33
CA TYR A 36 -17.74 0.92 9.49
C TYR A 36 -16.42 0.21 9.82
N LEU A 37 -15.49 0.92 10.42
CA LEU A 37 -14.35 0.29 11.06
C LEU A 37 -14.73 -0.08 12.50
N VAL A 38 -14.27 -1.25 12.96
CA VAL A 38 -14.44 -1.62 14.36
C VAL A 38 -13.55 -0.74 15.24
N ASP A 39 -14.03 -0.37 16.41
CA ASP A 39 -13.23 0.21 17.46
C ASP A 39 -12.08 -0.75 17.84
N GLY A 40 -10.86 -0.21 18.00
CA GLY A 40 -9.65 -1.02 18.21
C GLY A 40 -8.97 -1.52 16.92
N SER A 41 -9.43 -1.10 15.72
CA SER A 41 -8.63 -1.24 14.50
C SER A 41 -7.26 -0.58 14.67
N ASN A 42 -6.23 -1.23 14.14
CA ASN A 42 -4.85 -0.82 14.32
C ASN A 42 -4.33 -0.04 13.10
N PHE A 43 -3.75 1.12 13.36
CA PHE A 43 -3.05 1.94 12.37
C PHE A 43 -1.72 2.36 12.95
N ARG A 44 -0.62 2.03 12.28
CA ARG A 44 0.73 2.40 12.75
C ARG A 44 0.88 3.89 12.98
N ASN A 45 0.23 4.70 12.16
CA ASN A 45 0.13 6.15 12.34
C ASN A 45 -1.19 6.68 11.78
N LYS A 46 -1.49 7.94 12.14
CA LYS A 46 -2.71 8.61 11.69
C LYS A 46 -2.81 8.77 10.18
N GLU A 47 -1.71 8.98 9.48
CA GLU A 47 -1.71 9.20 8.02
C GLU A 47 -2.18 7.95 7.25
N ILE A 48 -1.90 6.75 7.75
CA ILE A 48 -2.42 5.49 7.16
C ILE A 48 -3.94 5.46 7.27
N TYR A 49 -4.48 5.81 8.44
CA TYR A 49 -5.93 5.91 8.60
C TYR A 49 -6.52 6.97 7.65
N ASP A 50 -5.94 8.16 7.63
CA ASP A 50 -6.46 9.28 6.83
C ASP A 50 -6.49 8.93 5.34
N LEU A 51 -5.40 8.34 4.80
CA LEU A 51 -5.30 7.98 3.39
C LEU A 51 -6.26 6.85 2.99
N VAL A 52 -6.27 5.76 3.77
CA VAL A 52 -6.96 4.53 3.35
C VAL A 52 -8.44 4.55 3.72
N TRP A 53 -8.76 5.08 4.89
CA TRP A 53 -10.09 5.01 5.47
C TRP A 53 -10.77 6.37 5.59
N GLY A 54 -10.06 7.38 6.10
CA GLY A 54 -10.62 8.70 6.34
C GLY A 54 -11.09 9.40 5.07
N MET A 55 -10.40 9.20 3.95
CA MET A 55 -10.78 9.73 2.64
C MET A 55 -11.70 8.79 1.84
N ASN A 56 -11.97 7.58 2.32
CA ASN A 56 -12.81 6.62 1.63
C ASN A 56 -14.30 6.99 1.82
N PRO A 57 -15.02 7.39 0.77
CA PRO A 57 -16.42 7.87 0.91
C PRO A 57 -17.40 6.77 1.31
N TYR A 58 -17.00 5.51 1.25
CA TYR A 58 -17.83 4.36 1.60
C TYR A 58 -17.63 3.90 3.05
N ILE A 59 -16.71 4.55 3.81
CA ILE A 59 -16.55 4.38 5.25
C ILE A 59 -17.41 5.41 5.98
N LYS A 60 -18.27 4.93 6.85
CA LYS A 60 -19.22 5.78 7.61
C LYS A 60 -18.69 6.22 8.97
N GLY A 61 -17.61 5.61 9.43
CA GLY A 61 -16.95 5.93 10.69
C GLY A 61 -16.48 4.71 11.45
N ILE A 62 -16.25 4.90 12.75
CA ILE A 62 -15.84 3.85 13.70
C ILE A 62 -17.08 3.43 14.49
N LYS A 63 -17.23 2.12 14.72
CA LYS A 63 -18.36 1.54 15.45
C LYS A 63 -17.86 0.60 16.53
N GLU A 64 -18.42 0.74 17.73
CA GLU A 64 -18.19 -0.23 18.81
C GLU A 64 -18.77 -1.60 18.47
N GLY A 65 -18.15 -2.66 18.95
CA GLY A 65 -18.64 -4.02 18.83
C GLY A 65 -17.64 -4.99 18.23
N SER A 66 -18.15 -6.09 17.70
CA SER A 66 -17.34 -7.13 17.08
C SER A 66 -17.30 -6.94 15.57
N ARG A 67 -16.15 -7.21 14.95
CA ARG A 67 -16.02 -7.29 13.50
C ARG A 67 -16.93 -8.40 12.94
N ASN A 68 -17.47 -8.19 11.77
CA ASN A 68 -18.12 -9.21 10.94
C ASN A 68 -17.49 -9.31 9.53
N ALA A 69 -16.44 -8.53 9.28
CA ALA A 69 -15.63 -8.55 8.08
C ALA A 69 -14.16 -8.21 8.42
N GLY A 70 -13.24 -8.44 7.50
CA GLY A 70 -11.84 -8.09 7.65
C GLY A 70 -10.91 -9.31 7.59
N ASP A 71 -9.79 -9.23 8.29
CA ASP A 71 -8.77 -10.29 8.33
C ASP A 71 -9.34 -11.55 9.01
N LEU A 72 -9.72 -12.54 8.21
CA LEU A 72 -10.34 -13.78 8.67
C LEU A 72 -9.34 -14.93 8.63
N PRO A 73 -9.28 -15.75 9.71
CA PRO A 73 -8.41 -16.94 9.77
C PRO A 73 -8.63 -17.94 8.62
N GLU A 74 -9.85 -18.03 8.12
CA GLU A 74 -10.24 -18.97 7.06
C GLU A 74 -9.71 -18.59 5.67
N TYR A 75 -9.06 -17.44 5.54
CA TYR A 75 -8.51 -17.00 4.25
C TYR A 75 -7.55 -18.03 3.64
N THR A 76 -6.78 -18.72 4.45
CA THR A 76 -5.74 -19.65 3.99
C THR A 76 -6.29 -20.88 3.26
N ASP A 77 -7.54 -21.25 3.49
CA ASP A 77 -8.14 -22.50 3.02
C ASP A 77 -8.97 -22.34 1.73
N LYS A 78 -9.10 -21.10 1.22
CA LYS A 78 -9.94 -20.81 0.06
C LYS A 78 -9.14 -20.72 -1.23
N LYS A 79 -9.80 -20.96 -2.36
CA LYS A 79 -9.21 -20.81 -3.69
C LYS A 79 -8.61 -19.41 -3.84
N ARG A 80 -7.32 -19.35 -4.19
CA ARG A 80 -6.61 -18.13 -4.48
C ARG A 80 -6.60 -17.87 -5.98
N THR A 81 -6.92 -16.66 -6.37
CA THR A 81 -6.83 -16.19 -7.76
C THR A 81 -5.40 -15.81 -8.15
N GLY A 82 -4.50 -15.66 -7.18
CA GLY A 82 -3.17 -15.09 -7.35
C GLY A 82 -3.15 -13.57 -7.24
N ASN A 83 -4.29 -12.94 -7.03
CA ASN A 83 -4.44 -11.51 -6.78
C ASN A 83 -5.10 -11.29 -5.41
N TRP A 84 -4.37 -10.69 -4.48
CA TRP A 84 -4.81 -10.52 -3.10
C TRP A 84 -6.08 -9.67 -2.97
N ILE A 85 -6.26 -8.67 -3.81
CA ILE A 85 -7.46 -7.82 -3.77
C ILE A 85 -8.69 -8.64 -4.16
N LYS A 86 -8.62 -9.38 -5.27
CA LYS A 86 -9.68 -10.31 -5.68
C LYS A 86 -9.96 -11.37 -4.63
N ASP A 87 -8.91 -11.89 -4.01
CA ASP A 87 -9.04 -12.93 -2.99
C ASP A 87 -9.80 -12.41 -1.76
N TRP A 88 -9.53 -11.18 -1.32
CA TRP A 88 -10.27 -10.56 -0.23
C TRP A 88 -11.73 -10.27 -0.60
N GLU A 89 -12.02 -9.84 -1.81
CA GLU A 89 -13.40 -9.67 -2.28
C GLU A 89 -14.15 -11.00 -2.24
N LEU A 90 -13.56 -12.07 -2.75
CA LEU A 90 -14.13 -13.42 -2.73
C LEU A 90 -14.37 -13.96 -1.31
N VAL A 91 -13.39 -13.78 -0.40
CA VAL A 91 -13.51 -14.23 1.00
C VAL A 91 -14.69 -13.57 1.70
N HIS A 92 -14.99 -12.33 1.32
CA HIS A 92 -16.11 -11.57 1.88
C HIS A 92 -17.44 -11.76 1.13
N GLY A 93 -17.50 -12.72 0.19
CA GLY A 93 -18.71 -13.03 -0.55
C GLY A 93 -19.11 -11.97 -1.59
N LEU A 94 -18.10 -11.27 -2.11
CA LEU A 94 -18.25 -10.28 -3.17
C LEU A 94 -17.77 -10.87 -4.51
N GLU A 95 -18.31 -10.36 -5.61
CA GLU A 95 -17.74 -10.60 -6.92
C GLU A 95 -16.38 -9.89 -7.04
N PRO A 96 -15.31 -10.59 -7.50
CA PRO A 96 -13.95 -10.04 -7.52
C PRO A 96 -13.73 -9.14 -8.74
N VAL A 97 -13.99 -7.86 -8.58
CA VAL A 97 -13.92 -6.87 -9.68
C VAL A 97 -12.65 -6.03 -9.68
N ASN A 98 -11.96 -5.93 -8.55
CA ASN A 98 -10.77 -5.09 -8.44
C ASN A 98 -9.49 -5.92 -8.52
N GLU A 99 -8.49 -5.42 -9.25
CA GLU A 99 -7.15 -6.04 -9.34
C GLU A 99 -6.10 -5.28 -8.52
N ARG A 100 -6.44 -4.07 -8.08
CA ARG A 100 -5.54 -3.15 -7.38
C ARG A 100 -6.25 -2.53 -6.18
N PRO A 101 -5.51 -2.19 -5.12
CA PRO A 101 -6.05 -1.42 -4.02
C PRO A 101 -6.48 -0.04 -4.52
N LYS A 102 -7.34 0.62 -3.76
CA LYS A 102 -7.85 1.96 -4.06
C LYS A 102 -7.44 2.94 -2.98
N VAL A 103 -7.04 4.12 -3.41
CA VAL A 103 -6.99 5.33 -2.59
C VAL A 103 -7.93 6.37 -3.17
N TYR A 104 -8.60 7.14 -2.31
CA TYR A 104 -9.55 8.17 -2.72
C TYR A 104 -8.93 9.57 -2.63
N TYR A 105 -7.66 9.63 -2.26
CA TYR A 105 -6.83 10.81 -2.45
C TYR A 105 -6.51 10.97 -3.93
N GLU A 106 -6.68 12.16 -4.46
CA GLU A 106 -6.30 12.52 -5.83
C GLU A 106 -4.90 13.14 -5.81
N PRO A 107 -3.86 12.37 -6.20
CA PRO A 107 -2.49 12.84 -6.05
C PRO A 107 -2.17 13.91 -7.08
N LYS A 108 -1.39 14.91 -6.65
CA LYS A 108 -0.84 15.95 -7.51
C LYS A 108 0.21 15.37 -8.45
N LYS A 109 0.51 16.11 -9.51
CA LYS A 109 1.60 15.80 -10.42
C LYS A 109 2.62 16.92 -10.40
N PHE A 110 3.89 16.57 -10.26
CA PHE A 110 5.03 17.46 -10.26
C PHE A 110 5.89 17.21 -11.49
N ASP A 111 6.15 18.23 -12.28
CA ASP A 111 6.92 18.09 -13.54
C ASP A 111 8.41 17.83 -13.29
N ASP A 112 8.93 18.25 -12.13
CA ASP A 112 10.33 18.07 -11.71
C ASP A 112 10.70 16.60 -11.41
N LEU A 113 9.74 15.71 -11.26
CA LEU A 113 9.97 14.27 -11.11
C LEU A 113 9.82 13.48 -12.41
N ALA A 114 9.52 14.14 -13.53
CA ALA A 114 9.54 13.46 -14.82
C ALA A 114 10.98 12.99 -15.15
N GLY A 115 11.11 11.76 -15.64
CA GLY A 115 12.41 11.13 -15.89
C GLY A 115 13.09 10.54 -14.64
N HIS A 116 12.45 10.58 -13.48
CA HIS A 116 13.01 10.06 -12.24
C HIS A 116 12.38 8.73 -11.82
N PHE A 117 13.20 7.88 -11.22
CA PHE A 117 12.78 6.68 -10.48
C PHE A 117 12.96 6.92 -8.99
N LEU A 118 11.91 6.63 -8.23
CA LEU A 118 12.01 6.61 -6.77
C LEU A 118 12.60 5.26 -6.32
N VAL A 119 13.47 5.29 -5.32
CA VAL A 119 14.13 4.09 -4.77
C VAL A 119 13.80 4.01 -3.29
N ASP A 120 12.85 3.13 -2.95
CA ASP A 120 12.42 2.87 -1.57
C ASP A 120 12.76 1.43 -1.18
N LEU A 121 14.01 1.21 -0.80
CA LEU A 121 14.50 -0.07 -0.31
C LEU A 121 14.39 -0.16 1.22
N SER A 122 13.27 0.30 1.76
CA SER A 122 12.97 0.25 3.19
C SER A 122 11.82 -0.71 3.48
N SER A 123 11.92 -1.45 4.59
CA SER A 123 10.82 -2.27 5.11
C SER A 123 11.10 -2.67 6.56
N ILE A 124 10.07 -2.74 7.37
CA ILE A 124 10.17 -3.22 8.74
C ILE A 124 10.58 -4.71 8.80
N THR A 125 10.17 -5.48 7.80
CA THR A 125 10.34 -6.94 7.79
C THR A 125 11.64 -7.41 7.14
N ILE A 126 12.46 -6.54 6.57
CA ILE A 126 13.69 -6.90 5.84
C ILE A 126 14.65 -7.75 6.68
N ASN A 127 14.75 -7.49 8.00
CA ASN A 127 15.72 -8.15 8.89
C ASN A 127 15.09 -9.21 9.80
N HIS A 128 13.85 -9.58 9.60
CA HIS A 128 13.26 -10.68 10.37
C HIS A 128 13.76 -12.02 9.81
N HIS A 129 14.92 -12.47 10.31
CA HIS A 129 15.48 -13.80 10.04
C HIS A 129 14.47 -14.95 10.28
N ASN A 130 13.44 -14.73 11.07
CA ASN A 130 12.42 -15.71 11.40
C ASN A 130 11.30 -15.82 10.36
N THR A 131 11.20 -14.92 9.38
CA THR A 131 10.12 -14.92 8.38
C THR A 131 10.57 -15.39 7.00
N GLY A 132 11.84 -15.74 6.82
CA GLY A 132 12.39 -16.17 5.53
C GLY A 132 12.55 -15.04 4.49
N TYR A 133 12.31 -13.79 4.85
CA TYR A 133 12.47 -12.61 3.97
C TYR A 133 13.84 -11.93 4.17
N GLY A 134 14.90 -12.72 4.31
CA GLY A 134 16.27 -12.19 4.31
C GLY A 134 16.71 -11.86 2.88
N TYR A 135 16.95 -10.57 2.58
CA TYR A 135 17.57 -10.17 1.31
C TYR A 135 19.10 -10.12 1.47
N ASP A 136 19.83 -10.73 0.55
CA ASP A 136 21.28 -10.53 0.47
C ASP A 136 21.58 -9.15 -0.13
N LEU A 137 22.32 -8.31 0.62
CA LEU A 137 22.69 -6.97 0.17
C LEU A 137 23.41 -7.00 -1.18
N LYS A 138 24.27 -7.97 -1.45
CA LYS A 138 24.98 -8.09 -2.74
C LYS A 138 24.00 -8.36 -3.90
N GLU A 139 22.98 -9.16 -3.66
CA GLU A 139 21.94 -9.41 -4.66
C GLU A 139 21.07 -8.17 -4.90
N VAL A 140 20.73 -7.44 -3.84
CA VAL A 140 20.01 -6.17 -3.93
C VAL A 140 20.80 -5.16 -4.76
N GLU A 141 22.08 -4.97 -4.47
CA GLU A 141 22.97 -4.08 -5.23
C GLU A 141 23.08 -4.51 -6.70
N ARG A 142 23.34 -5.79 -6.96
CA ARG A 142 23.43 -6.32 -8.32
C ARG A 142 22.14 -6.08 -9.11
N THR A 143 20.99 -6.37 -8.48
CA THR A 143 19.68 -6.17 -9.11
C THR A 143 19.44 -4.69 -9.39
N PHE A 144 19.75 -3.82 -8.44
CA PHE A 144 19.64 -2.38 -8.62
C PHE A 144 20.52 -1.86 -9.75
N GLN A 145 21.77 -2.31 -9.86
CA GLN A 145 22.67 -1.93 -10.95
C GLN A 145 22.16 -2.39 -12.32
N ASN A 146 21.56 -3.58 -12.41
CA ASN A 146 20.92 -4.05 -13.63
C ASN A 146 19.74 -3.16 -14.03
N ILE A 147 18.91 -2.73 -13.07
CA ILE A 147 17.81 -1.80 -13.31
C ILE A 147 18.36 -0.45 -13.80
N ARG A 148 19.37 0.11 -13.13
CA ARG A 148 20.02 1.35 -13.56
C ARG A 148 20.59 1.27 -14.98
N THR A 149 21.21 0.17 -15.33
CA THR A 149 21.75 -0.06 -16.68
C THR A 149 20.62 -0.07 -17.72
N ARG A 150 19.53 -0.75 -17.41
CA ARG A 150 18.36 -0.83 -18.31
C ARG A 150 17.68 0.53 -18.51
N PHE A 151 17.64 1.35 -17.46
CA PHE A 151 17.02 2.66 -17.45
C PHE A 151 18.06 3.78 -17.31
N ALA A 152 19.17 3.69 -18.04
CA ALA A 152 20.34 4.57 -17.91
C ALA A 152 20.06 6.07 -18.19
N LYS A 153 18.92 6.40 -18.79
CA LYS A 153 18.50 7.80 -19.05
C LYS A 153 17.74 8.42 -17.88
N ASN A 154 17.31 7.61 -16.91
CA ASN A 154 16.54 8.06 -15.78
C ASN A 154 17.46 8.40 -14.59
N ILE A 155 17.02 9.30 -13.74
CA ILE A 155 17.65 9.69 -12.49
C ILE A 155 17.02 8.86 -11.38
N PHE A 156 17.82 8.30 -10.48
CA PHE A 156 17.37 7.47 -9.38
C PHE A 156 17.51 8.21 -8.05
N LEU A 157 16.37 8.48 -7.39
CA LEU A 157 16.31 9.23 -6.13
C LEU A 157 15.95 8.30 -4.96
N SER A 158 16.81 8.26 -3.96
CA SER A 158 16.52 7.54 -2.71
C SER A 158 15.40 8.24 -1.93
N VAL A 159 14.36 7.51 -1.57
CA VAL A 159 13.25 8.06 -0.77
C VAL A 159 13.67 8.19 0.69
N GLU A 160 13.46 9.36 1.29
CA GLU A 160 13.68 9.63 2.71
C GLU A 160 12.42 10.26 3.32
N PHE A 161 11.88 9.60 4.35
CA PHE A 161 10.70 10.08 5.07
C PHE A 161 11.11 10.99 6.22
N ASP A 162 10.62 12.24 6.25
CA ASP A 162 10.96 13.26 7.25
C ASP A 162 10.46 12.90 8.68
N ASN A 163 9.32 12.19 8.77
CA ASN A 163 8.62 11.93 10.03
C ASN A 163 8.28 10.45 10.23
N TYR A 164 9.26 9.58 10.08
CA TYR A 164 8.99 8.17 10.28
C TYR A 164 9.02 7.79 11.76
N VAL A 165 7.90 7.28 12.26
CA VAL A 165 7.78 6.75 13.62
C VAL A 165 8.14 5.26 13.58
N GLY A 166 9.35 4.92 14.00
CA GLY A 166 9.83 3.55 14.13
C GLY A 166 11.16 3.27 13.42
N GLU A 167 11.86 2.23 13.86
CA GLU A 167 13.05 1.76 13.17
C GLU A 167 12.66 1.08 11.86
N ILE A 168 13.05 1.69 10.74
CA ILE A 168 12.97 1.07 9.43
C ILE A 168 14.34 0.61 9.02
N ASN A 169 14.41 -0.66 8.66
CA ASN A 169 15.56 -1.18 8.01
C ASN A 169 15.57 -0.72 6.54
N LYS A 170 16.62 -0.03 6.14
CA LYS A 170 16.81 0.47 4.79
C LYS A 170 18.12 -0.06 4.21
N PHE A 171 18.02 -0.60 3.00
CA PHE A 171 19.21 -0.90 2.21
C PHE A 171 19.67 0.37 1.49
N ASN A 172 20.94 0.71 1.64
CA ASN A 172 21.55 1.83 0.94
C ASN A 172 22.21 1.34 -0.34
N VAL A 173 21.76 1.86 -1.46
CA VAL A 173 22.35 1.67 -2.78
C VAL A 173 22.79 3.03 -3.33
N ASN A 174 23.71 3.04 -4.29
CA ASN A 174 24.22 4.28 -4.87
C ASN A 174 23.17 4.91 -5.81
N THR A 175 22.51 5.97 -5.35
CA THR A 175 21.51 6.76 -6.08
C THR A 175 22.08 8.11 -6.50
N ASP A 176 21.40 8.81 -7.41
CA ASP A 176 21.83 10.13 -7.95
C ASP A 176 21.46 11.29 -7.03
N GLY A 177 20.58 11.04 -6.06
CA GLY A 177 20.12 12.04 -5.11
C GLY A 177 19.10 11.48 -4.14
N VAL A 178 18.41 12.38 -3.44
CA VAL A 178 17.41 12.07 -2.43
C VAL A 178 16.10 12.77 -2.78
N SER A 179 14.99 12.06 -2.62
CA SER A 179 13.65 12.62 -2.61
C SER A 179 13.09 12.58 -1.20
N LYS A 180 12.88 13.74 -0.59
CA LYS A 180 12.31 13.86 0.74
C LYS A 180 10.80 13.75 0.70
N VAL A 181 10.26 12.95 1.59
CA VAL A 181 8.81 12.70 1.73
C VAL A 181 8.34 13.21 3.08
N SER A 182 7.54 14.27 3.05
CA SER A 182 7.05 14.95 4.26
C SER A 182 5.78 14.29 4.86
N SER A 183 5.03 13.53 4.07
CA SER A 183 3.80 12.85 4.47
C SER A 183 3.47 11.71 3.50
N ILE A 184 2.54 10.83 3.90
CA ILE A 184 2.04 9.77 3.00
C ILE A 184 1.33 10.37 1.77
N PHE A 185 0.69 11.53 1.88
CA PHE A 185 0.06 12.22 0.77
C PHE A 185 1.08 12.79 -0.21
N ASN A 186 2.16 13.40 0.31
CA ASN A 186 3.29 13.82 -0.51
C ASN A 186 3.96 12.63 -1.20
N TYR A 187 4.01 11.46 -0.54
CA TYR A 187 4.50 10.25 -1.19
C TYR A 187 3.60 9.79 -2.35
N CYS A 188 2.28 9.86 -2.19
CA CYS A 188 1.35 9.62 -3.30
C CYS A 188 1.58 10.58 -4.47
N ASP A 189 1.82 11.87 -4.19
CA ASP A 189 2.11 12.89 -5.20
C ASP A 189 3.40 12.58 -5.96
N GLN A 190 4.45 12.19 -5.24
CA GLN A 190 5.74 11.80 -5.84
C GLN A 190 5.61 10.54 -6.70
N LEU A 191 4.91 9.52 -6.22
CA LEU A 191 4.62 8.31 -7.00
C LEU A 191 3.81 8.63 -8.26
N ASN A 192 2.85 9.53 -8.18
CA ASN A 192 2.08 9.98 -9.35
C ASN A 192 2.93 10.73 -10.37
N SER A 193 4.05 11.28 -9.96
CA SER A 193 4.91 12.18 -10.75
C SER A 193 6.11 11.49 -11.37
N ALA A 194 6.62 10.44 -10.72
CA ALA A 194 7.80 9.70 -11.15
C ALA A 194 7.51 8.74 -12.32
N ASP A 195 8.56 8.37 -13.05
CA ASP A 195 8.48 7.38 -14.14
C ASP A 195 8.46 5.94 -13.64
N GLY A 196 8.82 5.70 -12.37
CA GLY A 196 8.83 4.38 -11.79
C GLY A 196 9.29 4.36 -10.33
N ILE A 197 9.17 3.21 -9.72
CA ILE A 197 9.65 2.92 -8.37
C ILE A 197 10.44 1.61 -8.33
N VAL A 198 11.53 1.62 -7.60
CA VAL A 198 12.27 0.42 -7.19
C VAL A 198 12.04 0.23 -5.70
N CYS A 199 11.36 -0.82 -5.32
CA CYS A 199 11.03 -1.09 -3.92
C CYS A 199 11.01 -2.59 -3.62
N PHE A 200 11.06 -2.93 -2.34
CA PHE A 200 10.76 -4.29 -1.88
C PHE A 200 9.26 -4.57 -1.90
N TYR A 201 8.92 -5.83 -1.69
CA TYR A 201 7.55 -6.26 -1.41
C TYR A 201 7.12 -5.71 -0.04
N SER A 202 6.58 -4.51 -0.03
CA SER A 202 6.31 -3.70 1.15
C SER A 202 5.05 -2.85 0.95
N GLY A 203 4.71 -2.05 1.96
CA GLY A 203 3.61 -1.07 1.85
C GLY A 203 3.79 -0.09 0.69
N SER A 204 5.02 0.26 0.35
CA SER A 204 5.33 1.15 -0.79
C SER A 204 4.95 0.53 -2.13
N MET A 205 5.19 -0.79 -2.32
CA MET A 205 4.75 -1.49 -3.52
C MET A 205 3.22 -1.51 -3.63
N VAL A 206 2.53 -1.79 -2.52
CA VAL A 206 1.06 -1.83 -2.50
C VAL A 206 0.48 -0.44 -2.79
N LEU A 207 1.08 0.62 -2.22
CA LEU A 207 0.69 2.00 -2.50
C LEU A 207 0.94 2.37 -3.96
N ALA A 208 2.13 2.06 -4.49
CA ALA A 208 2.46 2.33 -5.90
C ALA A 208 1.43 1.66 -6.83
N THR A 209 1.02 0.42 -6.52
CA THR A 209 -0.01 -0.29 -7.28
C THR A 209 -1.37 0.44 -7.23
N ALA A 210 -1.72 1.06 -6.09
CA ALA A 210 -2.93 1.89 -6.00
C ALA A 210 -2.81 3.17 -6.83
N ILE A 211 -1.62 3.79 -6.86
CA ILE A 211 -1.35 5.03 -7.61
C ILE A 211 -1.30 4.80 -9.12
N GLN A 212 -1.04 3.59 -9.61
CA GLN A 212 -1.04 3.27 -11.03
C GLN A 212 -2.35 3.63 -11.76
N ARG A 213 -3.46 3.81 -11.04
CA ARG A 213 -4.70 4.32 -11.66
C ARG A 213 -4.58 5.78 -12.14
N PHE A 214 -3.67 6.55 -11.55
CA PHE A 214 -3.39 7.95 -11.90
C PHE A 214 -2.14 8.07 -12.78
N ASN A 215 -1.14 7.23 -12.55
CA ASN A 215 0.11 7.16 -13.30
C ASN A 215 0.33 5.72 -13.82
N PRO A 216 -0.20 5.38 -15.00
CA PRO A 216 -0.08 4.02 -15.55
C PRO A 216 1.34 3.57 -15.87
N ASN A 217 2.31 4.50 -15.90
CA ASN A 217 3.72 4.22 -16.20
C ASN A 217 4.54 3.84 -14.95
N LEU A 218 3.96 4.03 -13.77
CA LEU A 218 4.61 3.75 -12.48
C LEU A 218 4.93 2.26 -12.30
#